data_4e748285e5aaf8838dba6fb6b366a12b
#
_entry.id   4e748285e5aaf8838dba6fb6b366a12b
#
_cell.length_a   1.000
_cell.length_b   1.000
_cell.length_c   1.000
_cell.angle_alpha   90.00
_cell.angle_beta   90.00
_cell.angle_gamma   90.00
#
_symmetry.space_group_name_H-M   'P 1'
#
loop_
_entity.id
_entity.type
_entity.pdbx_description
1 polymer ?
#
loop_
_entity_poly.entity_id
_entity_poly.type
_entity_poly.pdbx_seq_one_letter_code
_entity_poly.pdbx_strand_id
1 'polypeptide(L)'
;MGAFIAISCCLVLLSWRSALIGICHSVYRKGCDWVNSRVIVGPAPRLIFAVFKKYIGFRFEGDYSLIDKLPDQYLVISNHQSLLDIVVHMNYYNGTRLRFVAKEELGRNIPLVSPMLKSGKHCLVKRTGSPTQAMKSVDKFAEHIKKNNLIPVIFPEGSRSKDGELKTFHAAGFRRFLNSAPMPVAVCAVDGGWKLSSLTRLAKNLKGGAYRIKLLKVYDAPLTKEDQLKILEEGKSLIQAQLDKWRSC
;
A
#
# COMPACT_ATOMS: atom_id res chain seq x y z
N MET A 1 18.51 -20.01 9.97
CA MET A 1 17.36 -20.58 10.71
C MET A 1 16.28 -19.53 11.01
N GLY A 2 16.54 -18.40 11.68
CA GLY A 2 15.53 -17.41 12.06
C GLY A 2 14.67 -16.85 10.90
N ALA A 3 15.28 -16.53 9.74
CA ALA A 3 14.54 -16.03 8.58
C ALA A 3 13.56 -17.08 8.02
N PHE A 4 13.95 -18.35 7.97
CA PHE A 4 13.08 -19.44 7.56
C PHE A 4 11.89 -19.60 8.50
N ILE A 5 12.13 -19.59 9.81
CA ILE A 5 11.08 -19.67 10.82
C ILE A 5 10.12 -18.47 10.69
N ALA A 6 10.64 -17.25 10.55
CA ALA A 6 9.82 -16.05 10.40
C ALA A 6 8.94 -16.09 9.15
N ILE A 7 9.50 -16.51 8.01
CA ILE A 7 8.75 -16.65 6.76
C ILE A 7 7.68 -17.74 6.90
N SER A 8 8.02 -18.90 7.46
CA SER A 8 7.07 -20.01 7.67
C SER A 8 5.94 -19.60 8.62
N CYS A 9 6.22 -18.92 9.72
CA CYS A 9 5.20 -18.38 10.61
C CYS A 9 4.28 -17.39 9.89
N CYS A 10 4.82 -16.49 9.07
CA CYS A 10 4.02 -15.55 8.29
C CYS A 10 3.14 -16.26 7.26
N LEU A 11 3.68 -17.26 6.57
CA LEU A 11 2.90 -18.06 5.62
C LEU A 11 1.75 -18.80 6.31
N VAL A 12 1.98 -19.43 7.45
CA VAL A 12 0.93 -20.10 8.24
C VAL A 12 -0.13 -19.11 8.68
N LEU A 13 0.28 -17.96 9.26
CA LEU A 13 -0.64 -16.91 9.69
C LEU A 13 -1.50 -16.36 8.55
N LEU A 14 -0.93 -16.17 7.36
CA LEU A 14 -1.64 -15.67 6.19
C LEU A 14 -2.53 -16.74 5.56
N SER A 15 -2.06 -18.01 5.50
CA SER A 15 -2.82 -19.13 4.95
C SER A 15 -4.09 -19.40 5.74
N TRP A 16 -3.99 -19.46 7.05
CA TRP A 16 -5.15 -19.62 7.95
C TRP A 16 -6.19 -18.51 7.73
N ARG A 17 -5.74 -17.26 7.68
CA ARG A 17 -6.62 -16.10 7.47
C ARG A 17 -7.25 -16.08 6.09
N SER A 18 -6.49 -16.48 5.07
CA SER A 18 -7.00 -16.59 3.71
C SER A 18 -8.05 -17.70 3.58
N ALA A 19 -7.85 -18.83 4.27
CA ALA A 19 -8.84 -19.91 4.33
C ALA A 19 -10.15 -19.44 4.98
N LEU A 20 -10.07 -18.69 6.08
CA LEU A 20 -11.25 -18.08 6.72
C LEU A 20 -12.02 -17.16 5.77
N ILE A 21 -11.32 -16.32 4.99
CA ILE A 21 -11.99 -15.48 3.97
C ILE A 21 -12.63 -16.34 2.89
N GLY A 22 -11.94 -17.38 2.41
CA GLY A 22 -12.47 -18.29 1.41
C GLY A 22 -13.77 -18.93 1.86
N ILE A 23 -13.81 -19.44 3.10
CA ILE A 23 -15.01 -20.02 3.71
C ILE A 23 -16.08 -18.96 3.86
N CYS A 24 -15.77 -17.79 4.40
CA CYS A 24 -16.70 -16.69 4.56
C CYS A 24 -17.28 -16.23 3.23
N HIS A 25 -16.46 -16.16 2.18
CA HIS A 25 -16.89 -15.75 0.84
C HIS A 25 -17.85 -16.79 0.21
N SER A 26 -17.67 -18.07 0.50
CA SER A 26 -18.53 -19.15 0.02
C SER A 26 -19.88 -19.18 0.74
N VAL A 27 -19.89 -18.82 2.03
CA VAL A 27 -21.11 -18.92 2.87
C VAL A 27 -21.87 -17.59 2.95
N TYR A 28 -21.17 -16.47 3.10
CA TYR A 28 -21.81 -15.17 3.35
C TYR A 28 -21.01 -13.99 2.76
N ARG A 29 -21.24 -13.72 1.48
CA ARG A 29 -20.54 -12.66 0.73
C ARG A 29 -20.58 -11.27 1.38
N LYS A 30 -21.69 -10.87 1.99
CA LYS A 30 -21.85 -9.53 2.60
C LYS A 30 -21.01 -9.35 3.88
N GLY A 31 -20.70 -10.43 4.60
CA GLY A 31 -19.86 -10.39 5.81
C GLY A 31 -18.35 -10.40 5.55
N CYS A 32 -17.93 -10.71 4.33
CA CYS A 32 -16.50 -10.84 4.01
C CYS A 32 -15.70 -9.55 4.25
N ASP A 33 -16.27 -8.39 3.99
CA ASP A 33 -15.59 -7.10 4.20
C ASP A 33 -15.32 -6.88 5.69
N TRP A 34 -16.23 -7.26 6.57
CA TRP A 34 -16.07 -7.18 8.01
C TRP A 34 -14.98 -8.15 8.51
N VAL A 35 -15.04 -9.42 8.08
CA VAL A 35 -14.04 -10.44 8.41
C VAL A 35 -12.66 -10.03 7.90
N ASN A 36 -12.58 -9.56 6.65
CA ASN A 36 -11.33 -9.10 6.06
C ASN A 36 -10.72 -7.95 6.87
N SER A 37 -11.51 -6.94 7.23
CA SER A 37 -11.02 -5.79 7.99
C SER A 37 -10.63 -6.14 9.43
N ARG A 38 -11.40 -6.96 10.12
CA ARG A 38 -11.15 -7.34 11.53
C ARG A 38 -10.08 -8.41 11.71
N VAL A 39 -10.02 -9.38 10.80
CA VAL A 39 -9.17 -10.57 10.98
C VAL A 39 -7.85 -10.42 10.23
N ILE A 40 -7.83 -9.76 9.07
CA ILE A 40 -6.63 -9.64 8.25
C ILE A 40 -6.02 -8.26 8.34
N VAL A 41 -6.75 -7.26 7.85
CA VAL A 41 -6.20 -5.91 7.66
C VAL A 41 -5.83 -5.25 8.98
N GLY A 42 -6.57 -5.50 10.06
CA GLY A 42 -6.28 -4.94 11.38
C GLY A 42 -5.05 -5.60 12.04
N PRO A 43 -5.10 -6.88 12.40
CA PRO A 43 -4.05 -7.50 13.22
C PRO A 43 -2.87 -8.05 12.40
N ALA A 44 -3.05 -8.48 11.15
CA ALA A 44 -2.00 -9.17 10.41
C ALA A 44 -0.73 -8.34 10.18
N PRO A 45 -0.78 -7.05 9.82
CA PRO A 45 0.42 -6.23 9.67
C PRO A 45 1.26 -6.18 10.95
N ARG A 46 0.61 -5.96 12.10
CA ARG A 46 1.28 -5.91 13.41
C ARG A 46 1.92 -7.24 13.77
N LEU A 47 1.23 -8.35 13.52
CA LEU A 47 1.75 -9.69 13.77
C LEU A 47 2.94 -10.02 12.87
N ILE A 48 2.91 -9.67 11.59
CA ILE A 48 4.02 -9.87 10.66
C ILE A 48 5.26 -9.12 11.18
N PHE A 49 5.14 -7.85 11.55
CA PHE A 49 6.27 -7.09 12.07
C PHE A 49 6.73 -7.57 13.45
N ALA A 50 5.81 -8.04 14.31
CA ALA A 50 6.18 -8.65 15.59
C ALA A 50 7.00 -9.95 15.40
N VAL A 51 6.60 -10.80 14.46
CA VAL A 51 7.34 -12.01 14.07
C VAL A 51 8.72 -11.63 13.51
N PHE A 52 8.77 -10.67 12.59
CA PHE A 52 10.03 -10.22 12.02
C PHE A 52 10.97 -9.63 13.08
N LYS A 53 10.45 -8.82 13.99
CA LYS A 53 11.23 -8.26 15.10
C LYS A 53 11.78 -9.37 16.01
N LYS A 54 10.92 -10.31 16.42
CA LYS A 54 11.28 -11.38 17.37
C LYS A 54 12.33 -12.36 16.82
N TYR A 55 12.18 -12.81 15.58
CA TYR A 55 12.99 -13.91 15.04
C TYR A 55 14.20 -13.44 14.23
N ILE A 56 14.18 -12.23 13.74
CA ILE A 56 15.21 -11.74 12.80
C ILE A 56 15.72 -10.32 13.11
N GLY A 57 15.23 -9.71 14.19
CA GLY A 57 15.64 -8.36 14.59
C GLY A 57 15.24 -7.28 13.58
N PHE A 58 14.25 -7.55 12.72
CA PHE A 58 13.76 -6.58 11.74
C PHE A 58 12.98 -5.45 12.41
N ARG A 59 13.26 -4.20 12.01
CA ARG A 59 12.63 -3.03 12.61
C ARG A 59 11.63 -2.39 11.65
N PHE A 60 10.51 -1.96 12.21
CA PHE A 60 9.59 -1.03 11.59
C PHE A 60 9.76 0.34 12.26
N GLU A 61 10.16 1.33 11.47
CA GLU A 61 10.44 2.70 11.92
C GLU A 61 9.42 3.66 11.29
N GLY A 62 8.36 3.96 12.03
CA GLY A 62 7.31 4.90 11.61
C GLY A 62 7.50 6.26 12.28
N ASP A 63 7.52 7.34 11.49
CA ASP A 63 7.45 8.71 12.00
C ASP A 63 6.00 9.19 11.97
N TYR A 64 5.39 9.35 13.14
CA TYR A 64 3.98 9.70 13.32
C TYR A 64 3.74 11.19 13.57
N SER A 65 4.74 12.05 13.43
CA SER A 65 4.71 13.47 13.80
C SER A 65 3.60 14.30 13.13
N LEU A 66 3.12 13.86 11.96
CA LEU A 66 2.07 14.54 11.21
C LEU A 66 0.76 13.75 11.14
N ILE A 67 0.65 12.61 11.82
CA ILE A 67 -0.51 11.71 11.67
C ILE A 67 -1.83 12.37 12.12
N ASP A 68 -1.77 13.21 13.15
CA ASP A 68 -2.92 13.94 13.69
C ASP A 68 -3.40 15.09 12.79
N LYS A 69 -2.62 15.45 11.76
CA LYS A 69 -2.98 16.44 10.75
C LYS A 69 -3.78 15.86 9.58
N LEU A 70 -3.95 14.54 9.55
CA LEU A 70 -4.72 13.90 8.49
C LEU A 70 -6.20 14.20 8.63
N PRO A 71 -6.87 14.61 7.54
CA PRO A 71 -8.32 14.73 7.53
C PRO A 71 -8.99 13.34 7.59
N ASP A 72 -10.31 13.31 7.76
CA ASP A 72 -11.02 12.03 7.84
C ASP A 72 -10.90 11.19 6.55
N GLN A 73 -10.91 11.83 5.39
CA GLN A 73 -10.73 11.15 4.09
C GLN A 73 -9.65 11.88 3.27
N TYR A 74 -8.71 11.12 2.73
CA TYR A 74 -7.58 11.63 1.95
C TYR A 74 -7.01 10.56 1.02
N LEU A 75 -6.32 10.99 -0.02
CA LEU A 75 -5.54 10.14 -0.92
C LEU A 75 -4.09 10.09 -0.45
N VAL A 76 -3.53 8.91 -0.29
CA VAL A 76 -2.09 8.73 -0.05
C VAL A 76 -1.37 8.53 -1.38
N ILE A 77 -0.33 9.32 -1.64
CA ILE A 77 0.67 9.04 -2.66
C ILE A 77 2.00 8.67 -2.01
N SER A 78 2.64 7.64 -2.51
CA SER A 78 3.90 7.13 -1.97
C SER A 78 4.77 6.51 -3.06
N ASN A 79 6.08 6.45 -2.85
CA ASN A 79 6.97 5.63 -3.65
C ASN A 79 6.71 4.12 -3.42
N HIS A 80 7.15 3.28 -4.35
CA HIS A 80 6.85 1.84 -4.33
C HIS A 80 8.11 0.98 -4.51
N GLN A 81 8.46 0.21 -3.51
CA GLN A 81 9.68 -0.60 -3.48
C GLN A 81 9.42 -2.12 -3.37
N SER A 82 8.36 -2.52 -2.68
CA SER A 82 8.08 -3.91 -2.37
C SER A 82 6.58 -4.21 -2.25
N LEU A 83 6.19 -5.48 -2.30
CA LEU A 83 4.84 -5.87 -1.88
C LEU A 83 4.59 -5.61 -0.39
N LEU A 84 5.64 -5.54 0.41
CA LEU A 84 5.55 -5.20 1.83
C LEU A 84 5.15 -3.74 2.08
N ASP A 85 5.23 -2.83 1.09
CA ASP A 85 4.74 -1.46 1.22
C ASP A 85 3.26 -1.45 1.62
N ILE A 86 2.47 -2.40 1.11
CA ILE A 86 1.06 -2.55 1.47
C ILE A 86 0.92 -2.79 2.97
N VAL A 87 1.69 -3.75 3.49
CA VAL A 87 1.69 -4.12 4.93
C VAL A 87 2.21 -2.96 5.79
N VAL A 88 3.23 -2.25 5.30
CA VAL A 88 3.82 -1.06 5.95
C VAL A 88 2.78 0.05 6.08
N HIS A 89 2.10 0.41 4.99
CA HIS A 89 1.03 1.42 5.01
C HIS A 89 -0.14 0.99 5.92
N MET A 90 -0.57 -0.28 5.84
CA MET A 90 -1.62 -0.80 6.71
C MET A 90 -1.24 -0.72 8.19
N ASN A 91 0.01 -1.00 8.54
CA ASN A 91 0.49 -0.88 9.91
C ASN A 91 0.58 0.58 10.38
N TYR A 92 1.09 1.46 9.51
CA TYR A 92 1.31 2.88 9.80
C TYR A 92 -0.01 3.64 10.01
N TYR A 93 -0.97 3.49 9.10
CA TYR A 93 -2.25 4.19 9.13
C TYR A 93 -3.35 3.48 9.93
N ASN A 94 -3.04 2.38 10.63
CA ASN A 94 -4.05 1.50 11.26
C ASN A 94 -5.17 1.09 10.26
N GLY A 95 -4.75 0.60 9.11
CA GLY A 95 -5.38 0.69 7.81
C GLY A 95 -6.52 -0.24 7.47
N THR A 96 -7.58 -0.37 8.30
CA THR A 96 -8.81 -1.07 7.85
C THR A 96 -9.52 -0.36 6.69
N ARG A 97 -9.34 0.96 6.56
CA ARG A 97 -9.93 1.82 5.51
C ARG A 97 -9.06 1.93 4.25
N LEU A 98 -7.79 1.48 4.27
CA LEU A 98 -6.88 1.60 3.13
C LEU A 98 -7.30 0.73 1.95
N ARG A 99 -7.25 1.29 0.75
CA ARG A 99 -7.49 0.58 -0.51
C ARG A 99 -6.40 0.93 -1.53
N PHE A 100 -5.84 -0.08 -2.16
CA PHE A 100 -4.70 0.04 -3.07
C PHE A 100 -5.12 -0.13 -4.53
N VAL A 101 -4.38 0.52 -5.42
CA VAL A 101 -4.44 0.24 -6.86
C VAL A 101 -3.44 -0.86 -7.19
N ALA A 102 -3.91 -1.97 -7.70
CA ALA A 102 -3.12 -3.16 -7.99
C ALA A 102 -3.30 -3.61 -9.45
N LYS A 103 -2.37 -4.42 -9.96
CA LYS A 103 -2.52 -5.06 -11.26
C LYS A 103 -3.65 -6.09 -11.22
N GLU A 104 -4.44 -6.17 -12.29
CA GLU A 104 -5.55 -7.13 -12.41
C GLU A 104 -5.09 -8.59 -12.23
N GLU A 105 -3.89 -8.93 -12.72
CA GLU A 105 -3.33 -10.27 -12.62
C GLU A 105 -3.16 -10.73 -11.15
N LEU A 106 -2.92 -9.79 -10.22
CA LEU A 106 -2.83 -10.09 -8.79
C LEU A 106 -4.19 -10.48 -8.18
N GLY A 107 -5.30 -10.12 -8.84
CA GLY A 107 -6.65 -10.55 -8.49
C GLY A 107 -7.01 -11.95 -8.98
N ARG A 108 -6.12 -12.65 -9.71
CA ARG A 108 -6.42 -13.96 -10.33
C ARG A 108 -5.49 -15.04 -9.78
N ASN A 109 -6.06 -16.02 -9.12
CA ASN A 109 -5.42 -17.30 -8.76
C ASN A 109 -4.08 -17.20 -8.00
N ILE A 110 -3.80 -16.09 -7.31
CA ILE A 110 -2.63 -15.99 -6.43
C ILE A 110 -3.12 -16.28 -5.00
N PRO A 111 -2.72 -17.42 -4.41
CA PRO A 111 -3.09 -17.75 -3.04
C PRO A 111 -2.77 -16.59 -2.08
N LEU A 112 -3.61 -16.36 -1.07
CA LEU A 112 -3.50 -15.30 -0.07
C LEU A 112 -3.77 -13.89 -0.61
N VAL A 113 -3.28 -13.53 -1.80
CA VAL A 113 -3.35 -12.17 -2.37
C VAL A 113 -4.69 -11.91 -3.06
N SER A 114 -5.09 -12.81 -3.98
CA SER A 114 -6.31 -12.58 -4.79
C SER A 114 -7.57 -12.51 -3.94
N PRO A 115 -7.80 -13.38 -2.94
CA PRO A 115 -8.96 -13.25 -2.05
C PRO A 115 -8.97 -11.93 -1.27
N MET A 116 -7.82 -11.50 -0.76
CA MET A 116 -7.70 -10.21 -0.04
C MET A 116 -8.02 -9.01 -0.91
N LEU A 117 -7.48 -8.98 -2.14
CA LEU A 117 -7.71 -7.88 -3.07
C LEU A 117 -9.19 -7.79 -3.49
N LYS A 118 -9.84 -8.93 -3.73
CA LYS A 118 -11.26 -8.98 -4.10
C LYS A 118 -12.19 -8.64 -2.95
N SER A 119 -12.00 -9.27 -1.79
CA SER A 119 -12.85 -9.04 -0.62
C SER A 119 -12.72 -7.61 -0.09
N GLY A 120 -11.50 -7.05 -0.13
CA GLY A 120 -11.26 -5.65 0.23
C GLY A 120 -11.68 -4.64 -0.84
N LYS A 121 -12.22 -5.07 -1.98
CA LYS A 121 -12.60 -4.19 -3.10
C LYS A 121 -11.51 -3.21 -3.50
N HIS A 122 -10.28 -3.72 -3.59
CA HIS A 122 -9.14 -2.96 -4.10
C HIS A 122 -9.31 -2.67 -5.60
N CYS A 123 -8.71 -1.59 -6.09
CA CYS A 123 -8.74 -1.27 -7.52
C CYS A 123 -7.86 -2.25 -8.31
N LEU A 124 -8.45 -3.04 -9.17
CA LEU A 124 -7.73 -3.94 -10.07
C LEU A 124 -7.69 -3.32 -11.46
N VAL A 125 -6.49 -2.92 -11.90
CA VAL A 125 -6.28 -2.23 -13.18
C VAL A 125 -5.57 -3.16 -14.16
N LYS A 126 -6.17 -3.35 -15.32
CA LYS A 126 -5.55 -4.02 -16.46
C LYS A 126 -4.59 -3.05 -17.14
N ARG A 127 -3.29 -3.38 -17.15
CA ARG A 127 -2.25 -2.52 -17.75
C ARG A 127 -2.00 -2.83 -19.22
N THR A 128 -2.40 -4.01 -19.67
CA THR A 128 -2.36 -4.44 -21.07
C THR A 128 -3.75 -4.30 -21.66
N GLY A 129 -3.90 -3.54 -22.75
CA GLY A 129 -5.19 -3.31 -23.43
C GLY A 129 -5.56 -1.84 -23.54
N SER A 130 -6.85 -1.55 -23.59
CA SER A 130 -7.34 -0.18 -23.80
C SER A 130 -7.10 0.72 -22.56
N PRO A 131 -6.41 1.87 -22.74
CA PRO A 131 -6.29 2.89 -21.69
C PRO A 131 -7.63 3.33 -21.11
N THR A 132 -8.67 3.36 -21.95
CA THR A 132 -10.04 3.70 -21.56
C THR A 132 -10.61 2.75 -20.53
N GLN A 133 -10.31 1.44 -20.63
CA GLN A 133 -10.79 0.44 -19.66
C GLN A 133 -10.08 0.61 -18.32
N ALA A 134 -8.79 0.90 -18.33
CA ALA A 134 -8.03 1.20 -17.12
C ALA A 134 -8.60 2.44 -16.39
N MET A 135 -8.90 3.51 -17.15
CA MET A 135 -9.50 4.72 -16.59
C MET A 135 -10.89 4.49 -16.00
N LYS A 136 -11.76 3.70 -16.67
CA LYS A 136 -13.07 3.29 -16.12
C LYS A 136 -12.95 2.52 -14.80
N SER A 137 -11.91 1.71 -14.64
CA SER A 137 -11.65 1.00 -13.38
C SER A 137 -11.27 1.97 -12.26
N VAL A 138 -10.51 3.02 -12.58
CA VAL A 138 -10.15 4.09 -11.63
C VAL A 138 -11.39 4.89 -11.22
N ASP A 139 -12.29 5.22 -12.17
CA ASP A 139 -13.53 5.94 -11.85
C ASP A 139 -14.42 5.16 -10.89
N LYS A 140 -14.69 3.89 -11.20
CA LYS A 140 -15.48 3.01 -10.31
C LYS A 140 -14.86 2.88 -8.93
N PHE A 141 -13.53 2.84 -8.89
CA PHE A 141 -12.80 2.80 -7.62
C PHE A 141 -12.97 4.11 -6.85
N ALA A 142 -12.84 5.27 -7.50
CA ALA A 142 -13.02 6.57 -6.90
C ALA A 142 -14.43 6.76 -6.30
N GLU A 143 -15.47 6.33 -7.03
CA GLU A 143 -16.85 6.33 -6.54
C GLU A 143 -17.00 5.44 -5.30
N HIS A 144 -16.41 4.24 -5.34
CA HIS A 144 -16.44 3.31 -4.20
C HIS A 144 -15.74 3.88 -2.96
N ILE A 145 -14.58 4.51 -3.16
CA ILE A 145 -13.82 5.19 -2.10
C ILE A 145 -14.65 6.29 -1.44
N LYS A 146 -15.20 7.20 -2.26
CA LYS A 146 -16.00 8.32 -1.78
C LYS A 146 -17.23 7.85 -1.00
N LYS A 147 -17.98 6.89 -1.56
CA LYS A 147 -19.23 6.36 -0.96
C LYS A 147 -19.01 5.69 0.40
N ASN A 148 -17.86 5.03 0.61
CA ASN A 148 -17.61 4.21 1.78
C ASN A 148 -16.60 4.85 2.76
N ASN A 149 -16.27 6.11 2.58
CA ASN A 149 -15.30 6.84 3.40
C ASN A 149 -13.96 6.06 3.55
N LEU A 150 -13.40 5.58 2.43
CA LEU A 150 -12.18 4.80 2.39
C LEU A 150 -10.98 5.70 2.05
N ILE A 151 -9.78 5.21 2.30
CA ILE A 151 -8.52 5.91 2.06
C ILE A 151 -7.77 5.21 0.92
N PRO A 152 -7.72 5.80 -0.28
CA PRO A 152 -6.97 5.24 -1.39
C PRO A 152 -5.48 5.46 -1.23
N VAL A 153 -4.69 4.47 -1.66
CA VAL A 153 -3.22 4.57 -1.76
C VAL A 153 -2.83 4.34 -3.20
N ILE A 154 -2.16 5.31 -3.79
CA ILE A 154 -1.66 5.26 -5.16
C ILE A 154 -0.13 5.35 -5.13
N PHE A 155 0.51 4.48 -5.89
CA PHE A 155 1.93 4.53 -6.18
C PHE A 155 2.14 5.12 -7.57
N PRO A 156 2.47 6.43 -7.69
CA PRO A 156 2.53 7.10 -9.00
C PRO A 156 3.61 6.53 -9.92
N GLU A 157 4.62 5.85 -9.39
CA GLU A 157 5.63 5.14 -10.18
C GLU A 157 5.04 4.01 -11.06
N GLY A 158 3.84 3.56 -10.77
CA GLY A 158 3.18 2.49 -11.50
C GLY A 158 3.85 1.12 -11.39
N SER A 159 5.07 1.01 -10.92
CA SER A 159 5.79 -0.26 -10.71
C SER A 159 6.80 -0.12 -9.57
N ARG A 160 7.14 -1.25 -8.94
CA ARG A 160 8.13 -1.27 -7.85
C ARG A 160 9.53 -0.88 -8.34
N SER A 161 10.23 -0.08 -7.56
CA SER A 161 11.67 0.11 -7.67
C SER A 161 12.39 -1.12 -7.09
N LYS A 162 13.33 -1.68 -7.83
CA LYS A 162 14.11 -2.86 -7.40
C LYS A 162 15.47 -2.49 -6.82
N ASP A 163 15.93 -1.29 -7.07
CA ASP A 163 17.23 -0.73 -6.69
C ASP A 163 17.11 0.31 -5.57
N GLY A 164 15.90 0.76 -5.30
CA GLY A 164 15.60 1.79 -4.31
C GLY A 164 15.52 3.19 -4.93
N GLU A 165 15.90 3.36 -6.19
CA GLU A 165 15.83 4.64 -6.87
C GLU A 165 14.37 5.05 -7.16
N LEU A 166 14.08 6.34 -6.99
CA LEU A 166 12.75 6.88 -7.22
C LEU A 166 12.49 6.99 -8.73
N LYS A 167 11.43 6.34 -9.19
CA LYS A 167 11.05 6.36 -10.60
C LYS A 167 10.24 7.61 -10.97
N THR A 168 9.99 7.76 -12.25
CA THR A 168 9.09 8.80 -12.77
C THR A 168 7.68 8.62 -12.24
N PHE A 169 7.06 9.69 -11.79
CA PHE A 169 5.67 9.72 -11.37
C PHE A 169 4.75 9.95 -12.57
N HIS A 170 3.78 9.08 -12.74
CA HIS A 170 2.78 9.13 -13.81
C HIS A 170 1.52 9.84 -13.33
N ALA A 171 1.19 10.96 -13.93
CA ALA A 171 0.05 11.80 -13.50
C ALA A 171 -1.33 11.23 -13.89
N ALA A 172 -1.42 10.37 -14.90
CA ALA A 172 -2.69 10.01 -15.52
C ALA A 172 -3.68 9.36 -14.53
N GLY A 173 -3.25 8.34 -13.78
CA GLY A 173 -4.10 7.65 -12.79
C GLY A 173 -4.43 8.52 -11.58
N PHE A 174 -3.47 9.28 -11.10
CA PHE A 174 -3.62 10.22 -9.99
C PHE A 174 -4.66 11.30 -10.32
N ARG A 175 -4.50 11.98 -11.46
CA ARG A 175 -5.43 13.01 -11.90
C ARG A 175 -6.82 12.44 -12.19
N ARG A 176 -6.92 11.29 -12.85
CA ARG A 176 -8.21 10.64 -13.11
C ARG A 176 -8.95 10.35 -11.82
N PHE A 177 -8.25 9.84 -10.79
CA PHE A 177 -8.83 9.57 -9.49
C PHE A 177 -9.36 10.86 -8.85
N LEU A 178 -8.54 11.91 -8.76
CA LEU A 178 -8.93 13.18 -8.13
C LEU A 178 -10.06 13.92 -8.87
N ASN A 179 -10.15 13.79 -10.20
CA ASN A 179 -11.26 14.34 -10.96
C ASN A 179 -12.59 13.65 -10.62
N SER A 180 -12.56 12.34 -10.33
CA SER A 180 -13.76 11.56 -9.96
C SER A 180 -14.09 11.65 -8.47
N ALA A 181 -13.08 11.81 -7.62
CA ALA A 181 -13.22 11.95 -6.16
C ALA A 181 -12.21 12.97 -5.61
N PRO A 182 -12.52 14.28 -5.68
CA PRO A 182 -11.68 15.33 -5.10
C PRO A 182 -11.52 15.12 -3.59
N MET A 183 -10.28 15.14 -3.09
CA MET A 183 -9.95 15.00 -1.67
C MET A 183 -8.54 15.50 -1.36
N PRO A 184 -8.22 15.81 -0.10
CA PRO A 184 -6.86 16.12 0.35
C PRO A 184 -5.85 15.03 -0.05
N VAL A 185 -4.59 15.43 -0.24
CA VAL A 185 -3.52 14.51 -0.67
C VAL A 185 -2.43 14.44 0.39
N ALA A 186 -2.15 13.25 0.88
CA ALA A 186 -1.09 12.96 1.83
C ALA A 186 0.12 12.35 1.10
N VAL A 187 1.27 13.00 1.18
CA VAL A 187 2.52 12.52 0.60
C VAL A 187 3.30 11.72 1.63
N CYS A 188 3.65 10.49 1.30
CA CYS A 188 4.31 9.56 2.19
C CYS A 188 5.57 8.97 1.53
N ALA A 189 6.66 8.86 2.28
CA ALA A 189 7.87 8.15 1.84
C ALA A 189 8.00 6.80 2.55
N VAL A 190 8.48 5.79 1.82
CA VAL A 190 8.89 4.51 2.37
C VAL A 190 10.30 4.14 1.92
N ASP A 191 11.10 3.51 2.79
CA ASP A 191 12.43 2.99 2.42
C ASP A 191 12.73 1.65 3.10
N GLY A 192 13.65 0.89 2.47
CA GLY A 192 14.07 -0.44 2.91
C GLY A 192 13.39 -1.59 2.15
N GLY A 193 12.29 -1.33 1.46
CA GLY A 193 11.51 -2.33 0.72
C GLY A 193 12.26 -2.93 -0.46
N TRP A 194 13.05 -2.16 -1.16
CA TRP A 194 13.85 -2.61 -2.30
C TRP A 194 14.87 -3.69 -1.93
N LYS A 195 15.39 -3.65 -0.69
CA LYS A 195 16.26 -4.70 -0.13
C LYS A 195 15.55 -6.02 0.06
N LEU A 196 14.22 -6.03 0.04
CA LEU A 196 13.33 -7.19 0.25
C LEU A 196 12.50 -7.51 -1.00
N SER A 197 12.89 -6.99 -2.17
CA SER A 197 12.09 -7.04 -3.41
C SER A 197 12.05 -8.41 -4.10
N SER A 198 12.91 -9.36 -3.71
CA SER A 198 12.92 -10.75 -4.19
C SER A 198 13.13 -11.72 -3.05
N LEU A 199 12.78 -13.00 -3.24
CA LEU A 199 12.98 -14.05 -2.21
C LEU A 199 14.46 -14.18 -1.80
N THR A 200 15.38 -14.09 -2.75
CA THR A 200 16.82 -14.12 -2.48
C THR A 200 17.30 -12.94 -1.66
N ARG A 201 16.84 -11.73 -2.02
CA ARG A 201 17.15 -10.50 -1.27
C ARG A 201 16.50 -10.51 0.12
N LEU A 202 15.28 -11.00 0.21
CA LEU A 202 14.56 -11.16 1.48
C LEU A 202 15.36 -12.06 2.43
N ALA A 203 15.85 -13.21 1.96
CA ALA A 203 16.64 -14.12 2.78
C ALA A 203 17.95 -13.48 3.30
N LYS A 204 18.60 -12.66 2.48
CA LYS A 204 19.87 -11.97 2.84
C LYS A 204 19.65 -10.76 3.75
N ASN A 205 18.64 -9.92 3.47
CA ASN A 205 18.52 -8.58 4.05
C ASN A 205 17.47 -8.48 5.16
N LEU A 206 16.71 -9.55 5.42
CA LEU A 206 15.65 -9.54 6.41
C LEU A 206 16.23 -9.45 7.84
N LYS A 207 17.38 -10.11 8.08
CA LYS A 207 18.02 -10.11 9.40
C LYS A 207 18.60 -8.72 9.73
N GLY A 208 18.12 -8.11 10.82
CA GLY A 208 18.57 -6.80 11.27
C GLY A 208 18.18 -5.63 10.38
N GLY A 209 17.40 -5.87 9.32
CA GLY A 209 16.94 -4.82 8.43
C GLY A 209 15.93 -3.87 9.06
N ALA A 210 15.62 -2.78 8.34
CA ALA A 210 14.60 -1.83 8.74
C ALA A 210 13.70 -1.46 7.57
N TYR A 211 12.43 -1.17 7.89
CA TYR A 211 11.49 -0.54 6.98
C TYR A 211 11.04 0.77 7.58
N ARG A 212 11.29 1.85 6.85
CA ARG A 212 10.98 3.21 7.28
C ARG A 212 9.76 3.72 6.55
N ILE A 213 8.92 4.47 7.27
CA ILE A 213 7.76 5.17 6.69
C ILE A 213 7.57 6.51 7.39
N LYS A 214 7.25 7.54 6.60
CA LYS A 214 6.99 8.89 7.10
C LYS A 214 5.96 9.61 6.25
N LEU A 215 4.98 10.23 6.90
CA LEU A 215 4.11 11.22 6.30
C LEU A 215 4.88 12.55 6.19
N LEU A 216 5.02 13.07 4.97
CA LEU A 216 5.87 14.24 4.69
C LEU A 216 5.07 15.54 4.66
N LYS A 217 3.91 15.53 3.98
CA LYS A 217 3.06 16.71 3.82
C LYS A 217 1.62 16.30 3.53
N VAL A 218 0.69 17.09 3.98
CA VAL A 218 -0.74 17.00 3.63
C VAL A 218 -1.10 18.26 2.85
N TYR A 219 -1.72 18.09 1.70
CA TYR A 219 -2.24 19.15 0.85
C TYR A 219 -3.75 19.16 0.90
N ASP A 220 -4.35 20.32 0.79
CA ASP A 220 -5.78 20.44 0.56
C ASP A 220 -6.19 19.81 -0.77
N ALA A 221 -7.48 19.57 -0.95
CA ALA A 221 -8.00 19.01 -2.19
C ALA A 221 -7.68 19.95 -3.37
N PRO A 222 -6.90 19.47 -4.40
CA PRO A 222 -6.54 20.32 -5.52
C PRO A 222 -7.77 20.64 -6.37
N LEU A 223 -7.93 21.91 -6.74
CA LEU A 223 -9.06 22.42 -7.50
C LEU A 223 -8.80 22.40 -9.02
N THR A 224 -7.53 22.57 -9.41
CA THR A 224 -7.14 22.67 -10.83
C THR A 224 -6.23 21.53 -11.27
N LYS A 225 -6.06 21.39 -12.58
CA LYS A 225 -5.09 20.46 -13.17
C LYS A 225 -3.65 20.84 -12.78
N GLU A 226 -3.38 22.10 -12.73
CA GLU A 226 -2.09 22.69 -12.35
C GLU A 226 -1.76 22.36 -10.91
N ASP A 227 -2.71 22.49 -9.97
CA ASP A 227 -2.53 22.10 -8.57
C ASP A 227 -2.23 20.60 -8.44
N GLN A 228 -2.94 19.75 -9.19
CA GLN A 228 -2.71 18.30 -9.19
C GLN A 228 -1.29 17.95 -9.65
N LEU A 229 -0.79 18.60 -10.72
CA LEU A 229 0.56 18.38 -11.21
C LEU A 229 1.61 18.90 -10.23
N LYS A 230 1.40 20.08 -9.67
CA LYS A 230 2.28 20.67 -8.66
C LYS A 230 2.42 19.77 -7.43
N ILE A 231 1.31 19.24 -6.90
CA ILE A 231 1.33 18.29 -5.77
C ILE A 231 2.15 17.04 -6.12
N LEU A 232 2.02 16.52 -7.35
CA LEU A 232 2.74 15.33 -7.77
C LEU A 232 4.26 15.58 -7.89
N GLU A 233 4.67 16.72 -8.42
CA GLU A 233 6.07 17.13 -8.57
C GLU A 233 6.71 17.44 -7.21
N GLU A 234 6.06 18.27 -6.40
CA GLU A 234 6.53 18.55 -5.04
C GLU A 234 6.58 17.28 -4.20
N GLY A 235 5.56 16.43 -4.30
CA GLY A 235 5.51 15.14 -3.60
C GLY A 235 6.68 14.24 -3.98
N LYS A 236 7.03 14.17 -5.27
CA LYS A 236 8.21 13.44 -5.72
C LYS A 236 9.51 14.01 -5.13
N SER A 237 9.66 15.33 -5.13
CA SER A 237 10.84 16.02 -4.58
C SER A 237 10.97 15.81 -3.07
N LEU A 238 9.87 15.89 -2.33
CA LEU A 238 9.84 15.63 -0.89
C LEU A 238 10.22 14.17 -0.56
N ILE A 239 9.70 13.21 -1.33
CA ILE A 239 10.04 11.79 -1.16
C ILE A 239 11.53 11.59 -1.43
N GLN A 240 12.08 12.14 -2.53
CA GLN A 240 13.50 12.03 -2.84
C GLN A 240 14.37 12.58 -1.70
N ALA A 241 14.11 13.81 -1.25
CA ALA A 241 14.83 14.42 -0.16
C ALA A 241 14.79 13.59 1.14
N GLN A 242 13.65 12.96 1.43
CA GLN A 242 13.53 12.08 2.59
C GLN A 242 14.30 10.77 2.42
N LEU A 243 14.31 10.19 1.22
CA LEU A 243 15.12 9.00 0.91
C LEU A 243 16.62 9.30 1.07
N ASP A 244 17.09 10.43 0.53
CA ASP A 244 18.47 10.87 0.66
C ASP A 244 18.86 11.05 2.13
N LYS A 245 18.01 11.71 2.92
CA LYS A 245 18.19 11.87 4.37
C LYS A 245 18.31 10.53 5.10
N TRP A 246 17.48 9.55 4.77
CA TRP A 246 17.52 8.23 5.43
C TRP A 246 18.73 7.39 5.04
N ARG A 247 19.32 7.66 3.89
CA ARG A 247 20.44 6.87 3.33
C ARG A 247 21.81 7.50 3.60
N SER A 248 21.86 8.79 3.96
CA SER A 248 23.07 9.48 4.38
C SER A 248 23.41 9.28 5.87
N CYS A 249 22.52 8.67 6.65
CA CYS A 249 22.71 8.25 8.03
C CYS A 249 22.96 6.73 8.06
#